data_821d7829c6f9ec5665feaf1e9c735bf5
#
_entry.id   821d7829c6f9ec5665feaf1e9c735bf5
#
_cell.length_a   1.000
_cell.length_b   1.000
_cell.length_c   1.000
_cell.angle_alpha   90.00
_cell.angle_beta   90.00
_cell.angle_gamma   90.00
#
_symmetry.space_group_name_H-M   'P 1'
#
loop_
_entity.id
_entity.type
_entity.pdbx_description
1 polymer ?
#
loop_
_entity_poly.entity_id
_entity_poly.type
_entity_poly.pdbx_seq_one_letter_code
_entity_poly.pdbx_strand_id
1 'polypeptide(L)'
;MGTSGNRLSRNHGLDFLKGIAACLLVFAHVTFPWPYGAFLTYVSTCGVSVFFMTSGYFSVGSSRPKLLHAIKRIALYLLAAYVLYLLKMLFANGMEVHHVLRFLTERVLTAEHLLKTLIYTQSAICPVAWFLITLLECYALKLVLGKRLRYLGYLGLLVGIVVVLPPIGSVMDFPLSNPWIWGVPCFVLGELVREYEDRLHNVLDWRLLVCVCLAGITINLLSRYYGTQWWYLGNLLTAPSLFLLFGGSGMRLIGFASWAAPMPSLSISSIRWWVSLSFRRKSIPAF
;
A
#
# COMPACT_ATOMS: atom_id res chain seq x y z
N MET A 1 21.08 -20.87 -30.66
CA MET A 1 21.41 -19.94 -29.57
C MET A 1 20.14 -19.70 -28.78
N GLY A 2 20.00 -20.40 -27.64
CA GLY A 2 18.79 -20.35 -26.81
C GLY A 2 18.80 -19.08 -25.96
N THR A 3 17.82 -18.21 -26.16
CA THR A 3 17.53 -17.13 -25.25
C THR A 3 16.99 -17.73 -23.94
N SER A 4 17.87 -17.94 -22.98
CA SER A 4 17.45 -18.24 -21.60
C SER A 4 16.69 -17.02 -21.08
N GLY A 5 15.38 -17.06 -21.19
CA GLY A 5 14.48 -16.09 -20.58
C GLY A 5 14.76 -16.06 -19.08
N ASN A 6 15.45 -15.03 -18.65
CA ASN A 6 15.73 -14.74 -17.25
C ASN A 6 14.38 -14.63 -16.51
N ARG A 7 13.84 -15.76 -16.04
CA ARG A 7 12.70 -15.77 -15.13
C ARG A 7 13.19 -15.07 -13.89
N LEU A 8 12.74 -13.84 -13.71
CA LEU A 8 12.97 -13.10 -12.48
C LEU A 8 12.62 -14.03 -11.32
N SER A 9 13.63 -14.48 -10.58
CA SER A 9 13.43 -15.33 -9.41
C SER A 9 12.45 -14.63 -8.49
N ARG A 10 11.44 -15.37 -8.05
CA ARG A 10 10.41 -14.84 -7.13
C ARG A 10 11.11 -14.33 -5.87
N ASN A 11 10.92 -13.05 -5.57
CA ASN A 11 11.48 -12.44 -4.36
C ASN A 11 10.53 -12.68 -3.17
N HIS A 12 10.81 -13.76 -2.43
CA HIS A 12 10.01 -14.17 -1.28
C HIS A 12 9.96 -13.09 -0.19
N GLY A 13 11.01 -12.27 -0.05
CA GLY A 13 11.05 -11.18 0.93
C GLY A 13 10.05 -10.09 0.61
N LEU A 14 9.97 -9.67 -0.65
CA LEU A 14 8.97 -8.70 -1.07
C LEU A 14 7.55 -9.27 -1.01
N ASP A 15 7.36 -10.56 -1.28
CA ASP A 15 6.04 -11.19 -1.14
C ASP A 15 5.60 -11.23 0.33
N PHE A 16 6.52 -11.51 1.26
CA PHE A 16 6.28 -11.45 2.70
C PHE A 16 5.96 -10.03 3.17
N LEU A 17 6.75 -9.03 2.73
CA LEU A 17 6.50 -7.62 3.05
C LEU A 17 5.13 -7.15 2.56
N LYS A 18 4.70 -7.55 1.35
CA LYS A 18 3.34 -7.28 0.85
C LYS A 18 2.27 -7.89 1.74
N GLY A 19 2.49 -9.12 2.21
CA GLY A 19 1.57 -9.79 3.14
C GLY A 19 1.40 -9.00 4.44
N ILE A 20 2.52 -8.57 5.05
CA ILE A 20 2.50 -7.70 6.24
C ILE A 20 1.78 -6.39 5.92
N ALA A 21 2.13 -5.72 4.82
CA ALA A 21 1.52 -4.45 4.43
C ALA A 21 0.01 -4.59 4.21
N ALA A 22 -0.46 -5.71 3.65
CA ALA A 22 -1.89 -6.00 3.50
C ALA A 22 -2.59 -6.14 4.86
N CYS A 23 -2.00 -6.86 5.82
CA CYS A 23 -2.52 -6.95 7.18
C CYS A 23 -2.56 -5.59 7.87
N LEU A 24 -1.50 -4.79 7.73
CA LEU A 24 -1.44 -3.44 8.28
C LEU A 24 -2.54 -2.55 7.69
N LEU A 25 -2.82 -2.64 6.39
CA LEU A 25 -3.92 -1.89 5.77
C LEU A 25 -5.29 -2.24 6.35
N VAL A 26 -5.54 -3.50 6.68
CA VAL A 26 -6.77 -3.90 7.36
C VAL A 26 -6.83 -3.23 8.74
N PHE A 27 -5.73 -3.24 9.49
CA PHE A 27 -5.64 -2.61 10.81
C PHE A 27 -5.81 -1.08 10.76
N ALA A 28 -5.41 -0.42 9.67
CA ALA A 28 -5.65 1.01 9.48
C ALA A 28 -7.13 1.39 9.45
N HIS A 29 -8.00 0.44 9.07
CA HIS A 29 -9.45 0.65 8.94
C HIS A 29 -10.28 0.04 10.06
N VAL A 30 -9.64 -0.64 11.03
CA VAL A 30 -10.29 -1.20 12.21
C VAL A 30 -9.98 -0.34 13.42
N THR A 31 -11.02 0.09 14.13
CA THR A 31 -10.86 0.86 15.36
C THR A 31 -10.44 -0.08 16.50
N PHE A 32 -9.20 0.03 16.91
CA PHE A 32 -8.71 -0.64 18.12
C PHE A 32 -8.76 0.28 19.34
N PRO A 33 -8.90 -0.27 20.57
CA PRO A 33 -8.86 0.53 21.80
C PRO A 33 -7.54 1.30 21.93
N TRP A 34 -7.61 2.49 22.50
CA TRP A 34 -6.44 3.29 22.86
C TRP A 34 -5.64 2.56 23.98
N PRO A 35 -4.28 2.56 23.98
CA PRO A 35 -3.36 3.24 23.04
C PRO A 35 -2.99 2.43 21.79
N TYR A 36 -3.30 1.15 21.73
CA TYR A 36 -2.85 0.24 20.67
C TYR A 36 -3.40 0.64 19.28
N GLY A 37 -4.63 1.15 19.24
CA GLY A 37 -5.25 1.57 17.99
C GLY A 37 -4.50 2.71 17.33
N ALA A 38 -4.04 3.69 18.09
CA ALA A 38 -3.25 4.80 17.58
C ALA A 38 -1.92 4.29 16.99
N PHE A 39 -1.19 3.44 17.70
CA PHE A 39 0.05 2.84 17.23
C PHE A 39 -0.13 2.07 15.92
N LEU A 40 -1.12 1.16 15.89
CA LEU A 40 -1.41 0.35 14.70
C LEU A 40 -1.77 1.21 13.49
N THR A 41 -2.60 2.23 13.66
CA THR A 41 -2.97 3.14 12.57
C THR A 41 -1.75 3.82 11.95
N TYR A 42 -0.80 4.29 12.77
CA TYR A 42 0.39 4.98 12.27
C TYR A 42 1.39 4.05 11.58
N VAL A 43 1.63 2.87 12.16
CA VAL A 43 2.46 1.85 11.52
C VAL A 43 1.81 1.37 10.22
N SER A 44 0.48 1.33 10.17
CA SER A 44 -0.26 0.90 8.98
C SER A 44 -0.15 1.84 7.80
N THR A 45 0.08 3.14 8.02
CA THR A 45 0.23 4.11 6.92
C THR A 45 1.43 3.81 6.02
N CYS A 46 2.51 3.24 6.56
CA CYS A 46 3.65 2.82 5.76
C CYS A 46 3.32 1.69 4.77
N GLY A 47 2.30 0.86 5.06
CA GLY A 47 1.86 -0.21 4.18
C GLY A 47 1.43 0.28 2.80
N VAL A 48 0.75 1.42 2.74
CA VAL A 48 0.36 2.06 1.47
C VAL A 48 1.58 2.42 0.63
N SER A 49 2.59 3.05 1.26
CA SER A 49 3.85 3.41 0.60
C SER A 49 4.59 2.19 0.08
N VAL A 50 4.62 1.09 0.84
CA VAL A 50 5.21 -0.18 0.42
C VAL A 50 4.52 -0.74 -0.82
N PHE A 51 3.20 -0.63 -0.93
CA PHE A 51 2.48 -1.09 -2.13
C PHE A 51 2.79 -0.24 -3.36
N PHE A 52 2.86 1.09 -3.23
CA PHE A 52 3.27 1.96 -4.34
C PHE A 52 4.70 1.66 -4.77
N MET A 53 5.64 1.54 -3.83
CA MET A 53 7.03 1.19 -4.12
C MET A 53 7.15 -0.18 -4.78
N THR A 54 6.42 -1.18 -4.30
CA THR A 54 6.40 -2.50 -4.92
C THR A 54 5.91 -2.45 -6.36
N SER A 55 4.86 -1.68 -6.62
CA SER A 55 4.30 -1.50 -7.96
C SER A 55 5.29 -0.81 -8.89
N GLY A 56 5.99 0.23 -8.41
CA GLY A 56 7.05 0.90 -9.13
C GLY A 56 8.23 -0.03 -9.43
N TYR A 57 8.71 -0.76 -8.43
CA TYR A 57 9.81 -1.73 -8.57
C TYR A 57 9.56 -2.75 -9.68
N PHE A 58 8.36 -3.36 -9.71
CA PHE A 58 8.01 -4.34 -10.74
C PHE A 58 7.60 -3.72 -12.08
N SER A 59 7.43 -2.40 -12.16
CA SER A 59 7.14 -1.69 -13.41
C SER A 59 8.38 -1.47 -14.27
N VAL A 60 9.58 -1.50 -13.68
CA VAL A 60 10.85 -1.29 -14.39
C VAL A 60 11.05 -2.38 -15.45
N GLY A 61 11.33 -1.95 -16.68
CA GLY A 61 11.52 -2.86 -17.82
C GLY A 61 10.23 -3.58 -18.29
N SER A 62 9.08 -3.24 -17.74
CA SER A 62 7.81 -3.82 -18.18
C SER A 62 7.42 -3.33 -19.57
N SER A 63 7.00 -4.26 -20.43
CA SER A 63 6.47 -3.94 -21.74
C SER A 63 5.09 -3.28 -21.65
N ARG A 64 4.72 -2.53 -22.69
CA ARG A 64 3.38 -1.90 -22.79
C ARG A 64 2.21 -2.84 -22.49
N PRO A 65 2.16 -4.08 -23.07
CA PRO A 65 1.10 -5.03 -22.75
C PRO A 65 1.04 -5.43 -21.27
N LYS A 66 2.19 -5.54 -20.58
CA LYS A 66 2.23 -5.85 -19.14
C LYS A 66 1.66 -4.71 -18.30
N LEU A 67 2.00 -3.45 -18.64
CA LEU A 67 1.45 -2.27 -17.97
C LEU A 67 -0.06 -2.17 -18.17
N LEU A 68 -0.56 -2.38 -19.40
CA LEU A 68 -1.99 -2.40 -19.70
C LEU A 68 -2.72 -3.53 -18.95
N HIS A 69 -2.09 -4.70 -18.82
CA HIS A 69 -2.67 -5.78 -18.03
C HIS A 69 -2.78 -5.42 -16.54
N ALA A 70 -1.76 -4.74 -15.98
CA ALA A 70 -1.82 -4.22 -14.61
C ALA A 70 -2.94 -3.20 -14.44
N ILE A 71 -3.08 -2.23 -15.36
CA ILE A 71 -4.16 -1.24 -15.39
C ILE A 71 -5.53 -1.94 -15.39
N LYS A 72 -5.75 -2.90 -16.31
CA LYS A 72 -7.01 -3.65 -16.40
C LYS A 72 -7.34 -4.38 -15.10
N ARG A 73 -6.35 -5.01 -14.47
CA ARG A 73 -6.53 -5.73 -13.20
C ARG A 73 -6.91 -4.79 -12.07
N ILE A 74 -6.23 -3.64 -11.95
CA ILE A 74 -6.52 -2.64 -10.92
C ILE A 74 -7.91 -2.03 -11.14
N ALA A 75 -8.27 -1.72 -12.39
CA ALA A 75 -9.59 -1.23 -12.75
C ALA A 75 -10.70 -2.24 -12.38
N LEU A 76 -10.45 -3.53 -12.59
CA LEU A 76 -11.39 -4.59 -12.17
C LEU A 76 -11.57 -4.64 -10.66
N TYR A 77 -10.46 -4.52 -9.89
CA TYR A 77 -10.55 -4.48 -8.42
C TYR A 77 -11.28 -3.22 -7.94
N LEU A 78 -11.05 -2.08 -8.57
CA LEU A 78 -11.76 -0.83 -8.27
C LEU A 78 -13.25 -0.96 -8.54
N LEU A 79 -13.62 -1.54 -9.68
CA LEU A 79 -15.02 -1.82 -10.03
C LEU A 79 -15.67 -2.75 -9.01
N ALA A 80 -14.99 -3.84 -8.64
CA ALA A 80 -15.48 -4.78 -7.63
C ALA A 80 -15.68 -4.09 -6.26
N ALA A 81 -14.73 -3.23 -5.85
CA ALA A 81 -14.86 -2.45 -4.63
C ALA A 81 -16.08 -1.52 -4.69
N TYR A 82 -16.29 -0.82 -5.80
CA TYR A 82 -17.45 0.06 -5.97
C TYR A 82 -18.76 -0.72 -5.91
N VAL A 83 -18.86 -1.86 -6.59
CA VAL A 83 -20.04 -2.72 -6.55
C VAL A 83 -20.34 -3.16 -5.10
N LEU A 84 -19.33 -3.61 -4.37
CA LEU A 84 -19.51 -4.04 -2.96
C LEU A 84 -19.98 -2.89 -2.06
N TYR A 85 -19.45 -1.68 -2.24
CA TYR A 85 -19.87 -0.52 -1.45
C TYR A 85 -21.28 -0.05 -1.81
N LEU A 86 -21.66 -0.09 -3.09
CA LEU A 86 -23.03 0.20 -3.53
C LEU A 86 -24.02 -0.84 -3.00
N LEU A 87 -23.67 -2.12 -3.02
CA LEU A 87 -24.46 -3.18 -2.40
C LEU A 87 -24.62 -2.96 -0.90
N LYS A 88 -23.52 -2.66 -0.19
CA LYS A 88 -23.57 -2.31 1.24
C LYS A 88 -24.52 -1.14 1.49
N MET A 89 -24.46 -0.09 0.65
CA MET A 89 -25.34 1.08 0.75
C MET A 89 -26.81 0.69 0.50
N LEU A 90 -27.07 -0.15 -0.48
CA LEU A 90 -28.40 -0.66 -0.79
C LEU A 90 -29.00 -1.43 0.40
N PHE A 91 -28.24 -2.36 0.99
CA PHE A 91 -28.66 -3.09 2.18
C PHE A 91 -28.90 -2.18 3.39
N ALA A 92 -28.01 -1.20 3.61
CA ALA A 92 -28.15 -0.26 4.72
C ALA A 92 -29.40 0.65 4.62
N ASN A 93 -29.90 0.89 3.39
CA ASN A 93 -31.10 1.69 3.13
C ASN A 93 -32.34 0.82 2.85
N GLY A 94 -32.43 -0.37 3.41
CA GLY A 94 -33.61 -1.23 3.31
C GLY A 94 -33.96 -1.71 1.90
N MET A 95 -32.96 -1.86 1.02
CA MET A 95 -33.09 -2.26 -0.40
C MET A 95 -33.77 -1.21 -1.30
N GLU A 96 -33.88 0.03 -0.85
CA GLU A 96 -34.50 1.11 -1.62
C GLU A 96 -33.53 1.68 -2.65
N VAL A 97 -33.69 1.27 -3.91
CA VAL A 97 -32.82 1.64 -5.02
C VAL A 97 -32.80 3.16 -5.28
N HIS A 98 -33.90 3.87 -5.02
CA HIS A 98 -33.99 5.31 -5.27
C HIS A 98 -33.00 6.12 -4.41
N HIS A 99 -32.69 5.71 -3.16
CA HIS A 99 -31.66 6.34 -2.34
C HIS A 99 -30.28 6.20 -2.94
N VAL A 100 -29.95 5.03 -3.51
CA VAL A 100 -28.66 4.79 -4.18
C VAL A 100 -28.56 5.63 -5.46
N LEU A 101 -29.62 5.67 -6.26
CA LEU A 101 -29.66 6.48 -7.49
C LEU A 101 -29.51 7.97 -7.17
N ARG A 102 -30.24 8.47 -6.18
CA ARG A 102 -30.14 9.86 -5.74
C ARG A 102 -28.72 10.20 -5.26
N PHE A 103 -28.12 9.34 -4.47
CA PHE A 103 -26.71 9.51 -4.05
C PHE A 103 -25.76 9.56 -5.25
N LEU A 104 -25.91 8.66 -6.22
CA LEU A 104 -25.08 8.65 -7.42
C LEU A 104 -25.23 9.94 -8.25
N THR A 105 -26.45 10.41 -8.45
CA THR A 105 -26.72 11.60 -9.26
C THR A 105 -26.30 12.90 -8.56
N GLU A 106 -26.61 13.04 -7.27
CA GLU A 106 -26.39 14.29 -6.53
C GLU A 106 -24.97 14.41 -5.94
N ARG A 107 -24.29 13.29 -5.70
CA ARG A 107 -22.98 13.28 -5.02
C ARG A 107 -21.84 12.79 -5.88
N VAL A 108 -22.04 11.79 -6.72
CA VAL A 108 -20.95 11.13 -7.46
C VAL A 108 -20.78 11.69 -8.85
N LEU A 109 -21.88 11.86 -9.61
CA LEU A 109 -21.84 12.30 -11.01
C LEU A 109 -21.79 13.82 -11.18
N THR A 110 -21.50 14.57 -10.13
CA THR A 110 -21.26 16.01 -10.23
C THR A 110 -19.89 16.29 -10.83
N ALA A 111 -19.77 17.32 -11.66
CA ALA A 111 -18.50 17.70 -12.27
C ALA A 111 -17.42 18.00 -11.21
N GLU A 112 -17.82 18.64 -10.11
CA GLU A 112 -16.94 18.92 -8.97
C GLU A 112 -16.38 17.65 -8.36
N HIS A 113 -17.24 16.64 -8.10
CA HIS A 113 -16.78 15.40 -7.49
C HIS A 113 -15.92 14.56 -8.44
N LEU A 114 -16.25 14.54 -9.73
CA LEU A 114 -15.43 13.86 -10.75
C LEU A 114 -14.03 14.48 -10.83
N LEU A 115 -13.92 15.81 -10.80
CA LEU A 115 -12.64 16.51 -10.75
C LEU A 115 -11.89 16.22 -9.45
N LYS A 116 -12.56 16.23 -8.31
CA LYS A 116 -11.96 15.86 -7.02
C LYS A 116 -11.47 14.40 -7.01
N THR A 117 -12.22 13.49 -7.63
CA THR A 117 -11.80 12.10 -7.76
C THR A 117 -10.58 11.96 -8.67
N LEU A 118 -10.50 12.72 -9.76
CA LEU A 118 -9.38 12.68 -10.70
C LEU A 118 -8.11 13.34 -10.15
N ILE A 119 -8.25 14.48 -9.46
CA ILE A 119 -7.08 15.27 -9.00
C ILE A 119 -6.63 14.82 -7.61
N TYR A 120 -7.55 14.54 -6.70
CA TYR A 120 -7.28 14.20 -5.29
C TYR A 120 -7.58 12.74 -4.95
N THR A 121 -8.02 11.94 -5.92
CA THR A 121 -8.44 10.54 -5.73
C THR A 121 -9.50 10.32 -4.65
N GLN A 122 -10.26 11.37 -4.31
CA GLN A 122 -11.34 11.30 -3.33
C GLN A 122 -12.58 10.66 -3.95
N SER A 123 -12.96 9.48 -3.46
CA SER A 123 -14.17 8.78 -3.91
C SER A 123 -15.28 8.88 -2.87
N ALA A 124 -16.44 9.40 -3.27
CA ALA A 124 -17.63 9.42 -2.40
C ALA A 124 -18.24 8.03 -2.20
N ILE A 125 -18.05 7.11 -3.16
CA ILE A 125 -18.61 5.75 -3.09
C ILE A 125 -17.84 4.90 -2.08
N CYS A 126 -16.51 4.89 -2.24
CA CYS A 126 -15.61 4.01 -1.50
C CYS A 126 -14.40 4.80 -1.00
N PRO A 127 -14.39 5.25 0.26
CA PRO A 127 -13.28 6.04 0.79
C PRO A 127 -11.91 5.33 0.70
N VAL A 128 -11.90 4.00 0.69
CA VAL A 128 -10.65 3.20 0.59
C VAL A 128 -10.13 3.11 -0.86
N ALA A 129 -10.98 3.46 -1.85
CA ALA A 129 -10.64 3.34 -3.27
C ALA A 129 -9.54 4.31 -3.73
N TRP A 130 -9.26 5.37 -2.97
CA TRP A 130 -8.23 6.36 -3.31
C TRP A 130 -6.88 5.72 -3.65
N PHE A 131 -6.50 4.66 -2.94
CA PHE A 131 -5.27 3.92 -3.19
C PHE A 131 -5.27 3.24 -4.57
N LEU A 132 -6.38 2.57 -4.95
CA LEU A 132 -6.50 1.91 -6.25
C LEU A 132 -6.56 2.92 -7.39
N ILE A 133 -7.24 4.06 -7.20
CA ILE A 133 -7.30 5.15 -8.18
C ILE A 133 -5.90 5.72 -8.38
N THR A 134 -5.20 6.07 -7.29
CA THR A 134 -3.81 6.55 -7.34
C THR A 134 -2.88 5.55 -8.05
N LEU A 135 -3.02 4.26 -7.76
CA LEU A 135 -2.20 3.24 -8.38
C LEU A 135 -2.49 3.12 -9.88
N LEU A 136 -3.76 3.23 -10.27
CA LEU A 136 -4.17 3.27 -11.69
C LEU A 136 -3.54 4.46 -12.40
N GLU A 137 -3.56 5.65 -11.78
CA GLU A 137 -2.92 6.86 -12.29
C GLU A 137 -1.41 6.70 -12.44
N CYS A 138 -0.72 6.12 -11.44
CA CYS A 138 0.71 5.84 -11.52
C CYS A 138 1.05 4.97 -12.74
N TYR A 139 0.29 3.89 -12.98
CA TYR A 139 0.51 3.03 -14.15
C TYR A 139 0.15 3.72 -15.46
N ALA A 140 -0.92 4.53 -15.50
CA ALA A 140 -1.29 5.31 -16.68
C ALA A 140 -0.21 6.36 -17.02
N LEU A 141 0.27 7.09 -16.01
CA LEU A 141 1.39 8.03 -16.17
C LEU A 141 2.67 7.32 -16.61
N LYS A 142 2.97 6.14 -16.06
CA LYS A 142 4.10 5.32 -16.49
C LYS A 142 3.99 4.92 -17.96
N LEU A 143 2.80 4.56 -18.41
CA LEU A 143 2.53 4.19 -19.80
C LEU A 143 2.75 5.35 -20.77
N VAL A 144 2.37 6.58 -20.37
CA VAL A 144 2.47 7.80 -21.18
C VAL A 144 3.87 8.43 -21.10
N LEU A 145 4.37 8.63 -19.90
CA LEU A 145 5.61 9.39 -19.65
C LEU A 145 6.88 8.51 -19.66
N GLY A 146 6.74 7.20 -19.47
CA GLY A 146 7.87 6.29 -19.39
C GLY A 146 8.87 6.69 -18.29
N LYS A 147 10.12 6.95 -18.69
CA LYS A 147 11.18 7.39 -17.75
C LYS A 147 10.99 8.82 -17.25
N ARG A 148 10.23 9.67 -17.93
CA ARG A 148 9.98 11.07 -17.53
C ARG A 148 9.12 11.16 -16.27
N LEU A 149 8.40 10.09 -15.90
CA LEU A 149 7.63 10.01 -14.65
C LEU A 149 8.46 10.37 -13.42
N ARG A 150 9.77 10.15 -13.44
CA ARG A 150 10.69 10.48 -12.34
C ARG A 150 10.71 11.94 -11.97
N TYR A 151 10.63 12.83 -12.96
CA TYR A 151 10.61 14.27 -12.69
C TYR A 151 9.37 14.67 -11.90
N LEU A 152 8.21 14.05 -12.20
CA LEU A 152 6.98 14.23 -11.41
C LEU A 152 7.14 13.64 -10.00
N GLY A 153 7.79 12.48 -9.86
CA GLY A 153 8.08 11.89 -8.56
C GLY A 153 8.97 12.78 -7.70
N TYR A 154 10.03 13.33 -8.26
CA TYR A 154 10.92 14.25 -7.54
C TYR A 154 10.23 15.56 -7.17
N LEU A 155 9.42 16.12 -8.08
CA LEU A 155 8.64 17.32 -7.81
C LEU A 155 7.64 17.06 -6.68
N GLY A 156 6.90 15.96 -6.74
CA GLY A 156 5.94 15.57 -5.70
C GLY A 156 6.61 15.34 -4.34
N LEU A 157 7.78 14.71 -4.33
CA LEU A 157 8.59 14.54 -3.12
C LEU A 157 9.00 15.89 -2.53
N LEU A 158 9.54 16.78 -3.37
CA LEU A 158 9.97 18.12 -2.94
C LEU A 158 8.79 18.91 -2.37
N VAL A 159 7.67 18.96 -3.07
CA VAL A 159 6.46 19.64 -2.62
C VAL A 159 5.96 19.04 -1.29
N GLY A 160 5.94 17.71 -1.17
CA GLY A 160 5.53 17.05 0.06
C GLY A 160 6.42 17.38 1.25
N ILE A 161 7.74 17.44 1.06
CA ILE A 161 8.68 17.85 2.11
C ILE A 161 8.45 19.31 2.48
N VAL A 162 8.31 20.21 1.51
CA VAL A 162 8.10 21.66 1.75
C VAL A 162 6.79 21.89 2.50
N VAL A 163 5.70 21.20 2.13
CA VAL A 163 4.38 21.35 2.78
C VAL A 163 4.41 20.87 4.24
N VAL A 164 5.25 19.89 4.57
CA VAL A 164 5.36 19.34 5.94
C VAL A 164 6.18 20.26 6.86
N LEU A 165 7.04 21.12 6.30
CA LEU A 165 7.89 22.02 7.09
C LEU A 165 7.08 23.19 7.67
N PRO A 166 7.23 23.52 8.97
CA PRO A 166 6.67 24.73 9.53
C PRO A 166 7.33 25.99 8.90
N PRO A 167 6.60 27.09 8.66
CA PRO A 167 5.19 27.36 8.98
C PRO A 167 4.19 26.96 7.89
N ILE A 168 4.62 26.42 6.77
CA ILE A 168 3.78 26.20 5.57
C ILE A 168 2.67 25.17 5.86
N GLY A 169 2.99 24.10 6.59
CA GLY A 169 2.02 23.06 6.94
C GLY A 169 0.88 23.48 7.86
N SER A 170 1.04 24.60 8.58
CA SER A 170 -0.02 25.15 9.44
C SER A 170 -1.01 26.05 8.70
N VAL A 171 -0.62 26.53 7.52
CA VAL A 171 -1.42 27.48 6.70
C VAL A 171 -2.18 26.76 5.59
N MET A 172 -1.66 25.62 5.12
CA MET A 172 -2.26 24.86 4.03
C MET A 172 -2.87 23.55 4.56
N ASP A 173 -4.19 23.50 4.56
CA ASP A 173 -4.95 22.25 4.76
C ASP A 173 -4.85 21.37 3.51
N PHE A 174 -3.60 21.05 3.13
CA PHE A 174 -3.33 20.31 1.91
C PHE A 174 -3.42 18.81 2.18
N PRO A 175 -4.27 18.06 1.46
CA PRO A 175 -4.36 16.62 1.64
C PRO A 175 -3.08 15.95 1.15
N LEU A 176 -2.16 15.63 2.07
CA LEU A 176 -0.92 14.91 1.77
C LEU A 176 -1.17 13.51 1.21
N SER A 177 -2.37 12.94 1.44
CA SER A 177 -2.80 11.66 0.90
C SER A 177 -3.30 11.78 -0.54
N ASN A 178 -2.59 12.55 -1.39
CA ASN A 178 -2.95 12.66 -2.80
C ASN A 178 -1.94 11.92 -3.71
N PRO A 179 -2.33 11.59 -4.96
CA PRO A 179 -1.49 10.82 -5.87
C PRO A 179 -0.17 11.52 -6.18
N TRP A 180 -0.19 12.85 -6.30
CA TRP A 180 0.94 13.64 -6.77
C TRP A 180 2.06 13.77 -5.73
N ILE A 181 1.67 13.87 -4.46
CA ILE A 181 2.59 14.07 -3.34
C ILE A 181 3.00 12.75 -2.70
N TRP A 182 2.11 11.75 -2.68
CA TRP A 182 2.41 10.47 -2.04
C TRP A 182 2.57 9.32 -3.04
N GLY A 183 1.57 9.07 -3.87
CA GLY A 183 1.52 7.88 -4.73
C GLY A 183 2.65 7.85 -5.76
N VAL A 184 2.77 8.90 -6.57
CA VAL A 184 3.78 9.00 -7.62
C VAL A 184 5.20 9.02 -7.05
N PRO A 185 5.53 9.79 -6.00
CA PRO A 185 6.85 9.71 -5.37
C PRO A 185 7.21 8.31 -4.87
N CYS A 186 6.32 7.65 -4.13
CA CYS A 186 6.56 6.29 -3.64
C CYS A 186 6.72 5.28 -4.78
N PHE A 187 5.92 5.40 -5.84
CA PHE A 187 6.05 4.57 -7.03
C PHE A 187 7.41 4.77 -7.70
N VAL A 188 7.85 6.02 -7.88
CA VAL A 188 9.16 6.36 -8.46
C VAL A 188 10.31 5.89 -7.55
N LEU A 189 10.18 6.02 -6.22
CA LEU A 189 11.16 5.45 -5.28
C LEU A 189 11.33 3.95 -5.48
N GLY A 190 10.24 3.21 -5.70
CA GLY A 190 10.30 1.79 -6.05
C GLY A 190 11.06 1.51 -7.34
N GLU A 191 10.86 2.33 -8.39
CA GLU A 191 11.63 2.24 -9.63
C GLU A 191 13.13 2.48 -9.41
N LEU A 192 13.46 3.51 -8.63
CA LEU A 192 14.86 3.86 -8.32
C LEU A 192 15.54 2.73 -7.53
N VAL A 193 14.85 2.18 -6.52
CA VAL A 193 15.39 1.02 -5.79
C VAL A 193 15.70 -0.12 -6.74
N ARG A 194 14.83 -0.41 -7.72
CA ARG A 194 15.10 -1.47 -8.72
C ARG A 194 16.30 -1.18 -9.60
N GLU A 195 16.47 0.08 -10.03
CA GLU A 195 17.60 0.44 -10.90
C GLU A 195 18.95 0.45 -10.18
N TYR A 196 18.94 0.87 -8.91
CA TYR A 196 20.14 1.01 -8.11
C TYR A 196 20.33 -0.11 -7.09
N GLU A 197 19.57 -1.22 -7.22
CA GLU A 197 19.53 -2.32 -6.25
C GLU A 197 20.92 -2.79 -5.85
N ASP A 198 21.77 -3.11 -6.84
CA ASP A 198 23.14 -3.60 -6.58
C ASP A 198 24.02 -2.57 -5.85
N ARG A 199 23.88 -1.28 -6.18
CA ARG A 199 24.64 -0.21 -5.52
C ARG A 199 24.14 0.01 -4.09
N LEU A 200 22.84 0.04 -3.89
CA LEU A 200 22.21 0.25 -2.59
C LEU A 200 22.60 -0.86 -1.61
N HIS A 201 22.64 -2.11 -2.07
CA HIS A 201 23.06 -3.23 -1.24
C HIS A 201 24.53 -3.23 -0.86
N ASN A 202 25.38 -2.66 -1.72
CA ASN A 202 26.82 -2.55 -1.43
C ASN A 202 27.15 -1.38 -0.48
N VAL A 203 26.29 -0.37 -0.40
CA VAL A 203 26.55 0.86 0.37
C VAL A 203 25.78 0.87 1.69
N LEU A 204 24.55 0.30 1.72
CA LEU A 204 23.66 0.37 2.87
C LEU A 204 23.78 -0.89 3.73
N ASP A 205 24.28 -0.73 4.96
CA ASP A 205 24.27 -1.80 5.97
C ASP A 205 22.84 -2.00 6.49
N TRP A 206 22.47 -3.25 6.74
CA TRP A 206 21.16 -3.59 7.31
C TRP A 206 20.91 -2.90 8.67
N ARG A 207 21.96 -2.67 9.47
CA ARG A 207 21.88 -1.96 10.77
C ARG A 207 21.43 -0.52 10.56
N LEU A 208 22.00 0.16 9.56
CA LEU A 208 21.60 1.52 9.19
C LEU A 208 20.13 1.54 8.75
N LEU A 209 19.71 0.58 7.93
CA LEU A 209 18.31 0.49 7.47
C LEU A 209 17.34 0.27 8.64
N VAL A 210 17.71 -0.57 9.62
CA VAL A 210 16.92 -0.75 10.85
C VAL A 210 16.84 0.55 11.65
N CYS A 211 17.98 1.24 11.85
CA CYS A 211 17.98 2.53 12.55
C CYS A 211 17.10 3.58 11.85
N VAL A 212 17.20 3.70 10.52
CA VAL A 212 16.37 4.62 9.74
C VAL A 212 14.89 4.25 9.81
N CYS A 213 14.58 2.95 9.77
CA CYS A 213 13.22 2.45 9.93
C CYS A 213 12.64 2.83 11.31
N LEU A 214 13.38 2.59 12.38
CA LEU A 214 12.97 2.95 13.74
C LEU A 214 12.83 4.46 13.92
N ALA A 215 13.73 5.25 13.35
CA ALA A 215 13.62 6.72 13.34
C ALA A 215 12.33 7.16 12.63
N GLY A 216 12.01 6.58 11.47
CA GLY A 216 10.78 6.86 10.75
C GLY A 216 9.52 6.52 11.55
N ILE A 217 9.49 5.36 12.21
CA ILE A 217 8.40 4.96 13.10
C ILE A 217 8.26 5.95 14.26
N THR A 218 9.37 6.37 14.87
CA THR A 218 9.38 7.33 15.95
C THR A 218 8.81 8.68 15.51
N ILE A 219 9.22 9.17 14.33
CA ILE A 219 8.65 10.41 13.74
C ILE A 219 7.14 10.27 13.52
N ASN A 220 6.67 9.12 13.04
CA ASN A 220 5.23 8.86 12.89
C ASN A 220 4.48 8.94 14.22
N LEU A 221 5.03 8.37 15.29
CA LEU A 221 4.43 8.41 16.63
C LEU A 221 4.43 9.84 17.20
N LEU A 222 5.54 10.57 17.07
CA LEU A 222 5.65 11.98 17.50
C LEU A 222 4.69 12.87 16.71
N SER A 223 4.56 12.65 15.41
CA SER A 223 3.60 13.35 14.56
C SER A 223 2.18 13.26 15.14
N ARG A 224 1.81 12.08 15.61
CA ARG A 224 0.51 11.88 16.26
C ARG A 224 0.38 12.66 17.57
N TYR A 225 1.40 12.54 18.40
CA TYR A 225 1.40 13.18 19.72
C TYR A 225 1.26 14.71 19.61
N TYR A 226 1.96 15.31 18.65
CA TYR A 226 1.95 16.76 18.43
C TYR A 226 0.87 17.23 17.44
N GLY A 227 0.07 16.34 16.86
CA GLY A 227 -0.94 16.69 15.86
C GLY A 227 -0.36 17.28 14.57
N THR A 228 0.88 16.92 14.21
CA THR A 228 1.59 17.47 13.05
C THR A 228 1.46 16.56 11.82
N GLN A 229 1.88 17.05 10.66
CA GLN A 229 1.92 16.26 9.41
C GLN A 229 3.26 15.56 9.18
N TRP A 230 4.12 15.45 10.17
CA TRP A 230 5.44 14.80 10.07
C TRP A 230 5.38 13.31 9.74
N TRP A 231 4.21 12.68 9.86
CA TRP A 231 3.98 11.31 9.43
C TRP A 231 4.37 11.07 7.96
N TYR A 232 4.34 12.12 7.12
CA TYR A 232 4.83 12.04 5.75
C TYR A 232 6.33 11.72 5.71
N LEU A 233 7.15 12.47 6.46
CA LEU A 233 8.58 12.21 6.57
C LEU A 233 8.88 10.86 7.21
N GLY A 234 8.14 10.50 8.26
CA GLY A 234 8.25 9.20 8.90
C GLY A 234 8.03 8.05 7.91
N ASN A 235 7.03 8.13 7.06
CA ASN A 235 6.77 7.13 6.05
C ASN A 235 7.81 7.11 4.93
N LEU A 236 8.37 8.27 4.54
CA LEU A 236 9.47 8.35 3.57
C LEU A 236 10.75 7.68 4.07
N LEU A 237 10.95 7.59 5.38
CA LEU A 237 12.06 6.86 5.98
C LEU A 237 11.71 5.39 6.18
N THR A 238 10.54 5.09 6.72
CA THR A 238 10.13 3.72 7.09
C THR A 238 9.91 2.82 5.86
N ALA A 239 9.16 3.28 4.86
CA ALA A 239 8.79 2.42 3.74
C ALA A 239 9.99 2.01 2.86
N PRO A 240 10.91 2.91 2.44
CA PRO A 240 12.10 2.51 1.70
C PRO A 240 13.04 1.61 2.51
N SER A 241 13.19 1.88 3.82
CA SER A 241 14.04 1.05 4.68
C SER A 241 13.49 -0.37 4.80
N LEU A 242 12.19 -0.53 5.05
CA LEU A 242 11.53 -1.84 5.05
C LEU A 242 11.67 -2.52 3.68
N PHE A 243 11.46 -1.76 2.61
CA PHE A 243 11.55 -2.30 1.25
C PHE A 243 12.95 -2.84 0.94
N LEU A 244 14.01 -2.13 1.31
CA LEU A 244 15.41 -2.54 1.13
C LEU A 244 15.77 -3.71 2.06
N LEU A 245 15.30 -3.73 3.31
CA LEU A 245 15.53 -4.83 4.25
C LEU A 245 14.94 -6.15 3.73
N PHE A 246 13.74 -6.13 3.16
CA PHE A 246 13.06 -7.34 2.70
C PHE A 246 13.30 -7.63 1.20
N GLY A 247 13.60 -6.62 0.40
CA GLY A 247 13.79 -6.73 -1.06
C GLY A 247 15.13 -7.31 -1.45
N GLY A 248 16.14 -7.13 -0.62
CA GLY A 248 17.51 -7.48 -0.95
C GLY A 248 18.03 -8.76 -0.30
N SER A 249 19.34 -8.93 -0.40
CA SER A 249 20.09 -9.98 0.30
C SER A 249 20.04 -9.86 1.82
N GLY A 250 19.51 -8.76 2.36
CA GLY A 250 19.37 -8.51 3.80
C GLY A 250 18.61 -9.62 4.54
N MET A 251 17.63 -10.23 3.92
CA MET A 251 16.93 -11.37 4.52
C MET A 251 17.81 -12.61 4.65
N ARG A 252 18.86 -12.77 3.83
CA ARG A 252 19.85 -13.84 3.99
C ARG A 252 20.73 -13.62 5.21
N LEU A 253 21.00 -12.36 5.58
CA LEU A 253 21.84 -11.98 6.73
C LEU A 253 21.11 -12.11 8.08
N ILE A 254 19.78 -12.00 8.13
CA ILE A 254 18.99 -12.08 9.37
C ILE A 254 18.66 -13.56 9.73
N GLY A 255 19.07 -14.55 8.91
CA GLY A 255 18.76 -15.96 9.18
C GLY A 255 17.28 -16.33 8.99
N PHE A 256 16.43 -15.39 8.60
CA PHE A 256 14.99 -15.61 8.35
C PHE A 256 14.72 -16.53 7.15
N ALA A 257 15.71 -16.76 6.29
CA ALA A 257 15.58 -17.69 5.17
C ALA A 257 15.33 -19.15 5.61
N SER A 258 15.73 -19.52 6.82
CA SER A 258 15.44 -20.85 7.37
C SER A 258 14.02 -21.00 7.90
N TRP A 259 13.34 -19.89 8.22
CA TRP A 259 11.95 -19.89 8.70
C TRP A 259 10.92 -19.72 7.58
N ALA A 260 11.35 -19.23 6.41
CA ALA A 260 10.54 -19.16 5.19
C ALA A 260 10.66 -20.44 4.34
N ALA A 261 11.04 -21.57 4.94
CA ALA A 261 10.85 -22.87 4.32
C ALA A 261 9.38 -22.94 3.84
N PRO A 262 9.11 -23.42 2.61
CA PRO A 262 7.74 -23.53 2.12
C PRO A 262 6.94 -24.26 3.18
N MET A 263 5.89 -23.63 3.72
CA MET A 263 4.94 -24.36 4.56
C MET A 263 4.57 -25.62 3.76
N PRO A 264 4.73 -26.82 4.32
CA PRO A 264 4.32 -28.02 3.66
C PRO A 264 2.87 -27.77 3.22
N SER A 265 2.62 -27.98 1.93
CA SER A 265 1.29 -27.79 1.35
C SER A 265 0.31 -28.45 2.29
N LEU A 266 -0.57 -27.64 2.92
CA LEU A 266 -1.63 -28.14 3.77
C LEU A 266 -2.48 -29.02 2.87
N SER A 267 -2.22 -30.32 2.90
CA SER A 267 -3.02 -31.29 2.20
C SER A 267 -4.42 -31.26 2.80
N ILE A 268 -5.43 -31.49 1.99
CA ILE A 268 -6.84 -31.55 2.40
C ILE A 268 -7.02 -32.51 3.60
N SER A 269 -6.12 -33.48 3.79
CA SER A 269 -6.04 -34.36 4.95
C SER A 269 -5.72 -33.65 6.27
N SER A 270 -4.88 -32.59 6.25
CA SER A 270 -4.51 -31.81 7.44
C SER A 270 -5.69 -30.96 7.95
N ILE A 271 -6.51 -30.45 7.04
CA ILE A 271 -7.71 -29.67 7.36
C ILE A 271 -8.79 -30.58 7.99
N ARG A 272 -8.93 -31.82 7.49
CA ARG A 272 -9.85 -32.80 8.09
C ARG A 272 -9.48 -33.15 9.54
N TRP A 273 -8.18 -33.20 9.86
CA TRP A 273 -7.72 -33.52 11.21
C TRP A 273 -8.04 -32.39 12.20
N TRP A 274 -7.89 -31.13 11.77
CA TRP A 274 -8.21 -29.94 12.56
C TRP A 274 -9.72 -29.80 12.82
N VAL A 275 -10.55 -30.07 11.83
CA VAL A 275 -12.02 -30.04 11.96
C VAL A 275 -12.51 -31.15 12.90
N SER A 276 -11.91 -32.36 12.87
CA SER A 276 -12.30 -33.45 13.75
C SER A 276 -11.92 -33.19 15.22
N LEU A 277 -10.85 -32.46 15.50
CA LEU A 277 -10.44 -32.06 16.85
C LEU A 277 -11.35 -30.97 17.45
N SER A 278 -11.85 -30.05 16.64
CA SER A 278 -12.76 -28.99 17.12
C SER A 278 -14.16 -29.49 17.48
N PHE A 279 -14.62 -30.60 16.85
CA PHE A 279 -15.90 -31.20 17.15
C PHE A 279 -15.86 -32.12 18.38
N ARG A 280 -14.71 -32.63 18.82
CA ARG A 280 -14.59 -33.47 20.03
C ARG A 280 -14.58 -32.69 21.37
N ARG A 281 -14.57 -31.37 21.36
CA ARG A 281 -14.48 -30.52 22.57
C ARG A 281 -15.79 -29.89 23.02
N LYS A 282 -16.95 -30.36 22.55
CA LYS A 282 -18.27 -29.94 23.04
C LYS A 282 -19.11 -31.13 23.48
N SER A 283 -18.68 -31.84 24.49
CA SER A 283 -19.57 -32.60 25.40
C SER A 283 -19.24 -32.14 26.82
N ILE A 284 -19.83 -31.01 27.21
CA ILE A 284 -19.93 -30.58 28.61
C ILE A 284 -21.16 -31.29 29.18
N PRO A 285 -21.02 -32.09 30.23
CA PRO A 285 -22.19 -32.66 30.90
C PRO A 285 -22.98 -31.57 31.62
N ALA A 286 -24.29 -31.63 31.49
CA ALA A 286 -25.23 -30.86 32.27
C ALA A 286 -25.13 -31.19 33.77
N PHE A 287 -24.99 -30.14 34.57
CA PHE A 287 -25.46 -30.08 35.96
C PHE A 287 -26.19 -28.75 36.16
#